data_8f0f631eefe6aa4354015e019fe88a6a
#
_entry.id   8f0f631eefe6aa4354015e019fe88a6a
#
_cell.length_a   1.000
_cell.length_b   1.000
_cell.length_c   1.000
_cell.angle_alpha   90.00
_cell.angle_beta   90.00
_cell.angle_gamma   90.00
#
_symmetry.space_group_name_H-M   'P 1'
#
loop_
_entity.id
_entity.type
_entity.pdbx_description
1 polymer ?
#
loop_
_entity_poly.entity_id
_entity_poly.type
_entity_poly.pdbx_seq_one_letter_code
_entity_poly.pdbx_strand_id
1 'polypeptide(L)'
;MLNATPCLFEINVDLVGRYKKKMKKCALLLAIIFGWLQPLTVHAQKTVTVAIAANMQFAMEQLKVEFEKETGIKVELITSSSGKLSAQIAEGAPYDVFVSADMKYPQDLYDKGFATGTPKVYAIGQLVLWTSKPGLKPTADLKQLLSAAIKKIAVANPKTAPYGVAAEETLKYYKLYDGLKDKLVYGESIGQTQQFIETQAADIGFIAKSQVLAAEMKGRGAWVEIPGNAYTPIRQGAVILKHGKDTNNAAAGTFYAYIFSDAAQQIFKKFGYIVN
;
A
#
# COMPACT_ATOMS: atom_id res chain seq x y z
N MET A 1 -23.36 -100.74 16.65
CA MET A 1 -22.65 -100.10 17.78
C MET A 1 -21.49 -99.32 17.14
N LEU A 2 -21.61 -98.02 16.93
CA LEU A 2 -20.53 -97.19 16.36
C LEU A 2 -20.18 -96.18 17.46
N ASN A 3 -18.93 -96.36 17.98
CA ASN A 3 -18.31 -95.44 18.92
C ASN A 3 -17.76 -94.27 18.20
N ALA A 4 -18.31 -93.07 18.52
CA ALA A 4 -17.78 -91.79 18.08
C ALA A 4 -16.80 -91.25 19.16
N THR A 5 -15.57 -91.08 18.81
CA THR A 5 -14.50 -90.47 19.61
C THR A 5 -14.57 -88.94 19.43
N PRO A 6 -14.59 -88.10 20.46
CA PRO A 6 -14.54 -86.63 20.31
C PRO A 6 -13.08 -86.22 20.05
N CYS A 7 -12.89 -85.53 18.96
CA CYS A 7 -11.65 -84.81 18.62
C CYS A 7 -11.52 -83.58 19.51
N LEU A 8 -10.63 -83.64 20.51
CA LEU A 8 -10.26 -82.51 21.36
C LEU A 8 -9.32 -81.57 20.56
N PHE A 9 -9.83 -80.39 20.30
CA PHE A 9 -9.04 -79.29 19.67
C PHE A 9 -8.17 -78.65 20.76
N GLU A 10 -6.91 -79.04 20.87
CA GLU A 10 -5.94 -78.39 21.75
C GLU A 10 -5.57 -77.05 21.21
N ILE A 11 -6.09 -76.01 21.87
CA ILE A 11 -5.75 -74.58 21.56
C ILE A 11 -4.28 -74.39 22.06
N ASN A 12 -3.37 -74.26 21.13
CA ASN A 12 -1.97 -73.98 21.41
C ASN A 12 -1.76 -72.67 22.15
N VAL A 13 -1.70 -72.71 23.49
CA VAL A 13 -1.59 -71.56 24.41
C VAL A 13 -0.37 -70.69 24.11
N ASP A 14 0.68 -71.27 23.57
CA ASP A 14 1.92 -70.55 23.17
C ASP A 14 1.74 -69.64 21.99
N LEU A 15 0.84 -69.98 21.06
CA LEU A 15 0.54 -69.18 19.90
C LEU A 15 -0.23 -67.87 20.32
N VAL A 16 -1.17 -67.99 21.25
CA VAL A 16 -1.95 -66.91 21.80
C VAL A 16 -1.06 -65.93 22.58
N GLY A 17 -0.07 -66.44 23.32
CA GLY A 17 0.89 -65.61 24.05
C GLY A 17 1.79 -64.79 23.12
N ARG A 18 2.23 -65.34 22.01
CA ARG A 18 3.06 -64.67 20.99
C ARG A 18 2.26 -63.59 20.25
N TYR A 19 1.01 -63.83 19.93
CA TYR A 19 0.10 -62.81 19.32
C TYR A 19 -0.16 -61.64 20.26
N LYS A 20 -0.45 -61.89 21.54
CA LYS A 20 -0.64 -60.83 22.54
C LYS A 20 0.60 -59.95 22.73
N LYS A 21 1.81 -60.55 22.69
CA LYS A 21 3.08 -59.81 22.80
C LYS A 21 3.40 -58.98 21.56
N LYS A 22 3.07 -59.46 20.34
CA LYS A 22 3.18 -58.69 19.09
C LYS A 22 2.17 -57.57 19.03
N MET A 23 0.93 -57.77 19.42
CA MET A 23 -0.10 -56.70 19.47
C MET A 23 0.28 -55.59 20.43
N LYS A 24 0.83 -55.92 21.63
CA LYS A 24 1.31 -54.90 22.57
C LYS A 24 2.47 -54.04 21.98
N LYS A 25 3.39 -54.66 21.25
CA LYS A 25 4.50 -53.94 20.58
C LYS A 25 3.98 -53.05 19.42
N CYS A 26 3.02 -53.53 18.63
CA CYS A 26 2.40 -52.73 17.58
C CYS A 26 1.56 -51.57 18.15
N ALA A 27 0.83 -51.77 19.24
CA ALA A 27 0.07 -50.73 19.92
C ALA A 27 0.99 -49.66 20.53
N LEU A 28 2.16 -50.05 21.07
CA LEU A 28 3.17 -49.13 21.59
C LEU A 28 3.81 -48.28 20.48
N LEU A 29 4.12 -48.90 19.33
CA LEU A 29 4.65 -48.20 18.15
C LEU A 29 3.63 -47.21 17.55
N LEU A 30 2.36 -47.59 17.47
CA LEU A 30 1.26 -46.71 17.03
C LEU A 30 1.06 -45.54 17.98
N ALA A 31 1.16 -45.74 19.31
CA ALA A 31 1.06 -44.67 20.29
C ALA A 31 2.21 -43.67 20.21
N ILE A 32 3.44 -44.13 19.88
CA ILE A 32 4.63 -43.28 19.68
C ILE A 32 4.46 -42.44 18.40
N ILE A 33 3.94 -43.00 17.30
CA ILE A 33 3.71 -42.29 16.03
C ILE A 33 2.59 -41.26 16.20
N PHE A 34 1.54 -41.56 16.96
CA PHE A 34 0.45 -40.63 17.22
C PHE A 34 0.85 -39.47 18.15
N GLY A 35 1.80 -39.67 19.05
CA GLY A 35 2.36 -38.65 19.93
C GLY A 35 3.22 -37.57 19.20
N TRP A 36 3.72 -37.91 17.98
CA TRP A 36 4.51 -36.97 17.17
C TRP A 36 3.71 -36.22 16.12
N LEU A 37 2.44 -36.52 15.90
CA LEU A 37 1.53 -35.74 15.11
C LEU A 37 0.96 -34.55 15.96
N GLN A 38 1.85 -33.66 16.38
CA GLN A 38 1.41 -32.35 16.86
C GLN A 38 0.78 -31.63 15.65
N PRO A 39 -0.44 -31.13 15.72
CA PRO A 39 -0.96 -30.29 14.66
C PRO A 39 -0.05 -29.08 14.57
N LEU A 40 0.70 -28.97 13.48
CA LEU A 40 1.35 -27.72 13.09
C LEU A 40 0.20 -26.73 12.91
N THR A 41 -0.05 -25.92 13.93
CA THR A 41 -0.94 -24.77 13.80
C THR A 41 -0.27 -23.83 12.81
N VAL A 42 -0.60 -24.03 11.53
CA VAL A 42 -0.32 -23.02 10.50
C VAL A 42 -1.15 -21.80 10.88
N HIS A 43 -0.52 -20.88 11.60
CA HIS A 43 -1.09 -19.56 11.77
C HIS A 43 -1.08 -18.93 10.36
N ALA A 44 -2.24 -18.87 9.71
CA ALA A 44 -2.39 -18.10 8.50
C ALA A 44 -1.86 -16.69 8.82
N GLN A 45 -0.74 -16.31 8.17
CA GLN A 45 -0.12 -15.01 8.39
C GLN A 45 -1.15 -13.94 8.00
N LYS A 46 -1.54 -13.12 8.96
CA LYS A 46 -2.50 -12.03 8.71
C LYS A 46 -1.87 -11.06 7.73
N THR A 47 -2.56 -10.79 6.64
CA THR A 47 -2.14 -9.82 5.63
C THR A 47 -3.17 -8.70 5.56
N VAL A 48 -2.74 -7.46 5.48
CA VAL A 48 -3.61 -6.31 5.24
C VAL A 48 -3.30 -5.74 3.86
N THR A 49 -4.33 -5.59 3.01
CA THR A 49 -4.21 -5.01 1.67
C THR A 49 -4.56 -3.54 1.72
N VAL A 50 -3.59 -2.70 1.41
CA VAL A 50 -3.71 -1.24 1.54
C VAL A 50 -3.64 -0.57 0.17
N ALA A 51 -4.73 0.09 -0.22
CA ALA A 51 -4.77 0.94 -1.40
C ALA A 51 -4.13 2.29 -1.08
N ILE A 52 -3.03 2.64 -1.73
CA ILE A 52 -2.27 3.87 -1.47
C ILE A 52 -2.18 4.78 -2.69
N ALA A 53 -2.35 6.07 -2.48
CA ALA A 53 -2.05 7.07 -3.50
C ALA A 53 -0.55 7.05 -3.84
N ALA A 54 -0.21 7.17 -5.13
CA ALA A 54 1.14 6.97 -5.65
C ALA A 54 2.22 7.90 -5.04
N ASN A 55 1.85 9.07 -4.54
CA ASN A 55 2.78 9.94 -3.81
C ASN A 55 3.29 9.33 -2.50
N MET A 56 2.53 8.37 -1.93
CA MET A 56 2.89 7.71 -0.67
C MET A 56 3.80 6.50 -0.86
N GLN A 57 4.06 6.06 -2.08
CA GLN A 57 4.75 4.80 -2.36
C GLN A 57 6.02 4.62 -1.52
N PHE A 58 6.97 5.55 -1.59
CA PHE A 58 8.26 5.41 -0.89
C PHE A 58 8.12 5.48 0.63
N ALA A 59 7.26 6.37 1.14
CA ALA A 59 7.02 6.48 2.57
C ALA A 59 6.31 5.24 3.12
N MET A 60 5.35 4.69 2.36
CA MET A 60 4.62 3.50 2.77
C MET A 60 5.43 2.21 2.65
N GLU A 61 6.38 2.10 1.71
CA GLU A 61 7.32 0.98 1.70
C GLU A 61 8.21 0.98 2.96
N GLN A 62 8.68 2.14 3.41
CA GLN A 62 9.42 2.21 4.68
C GLN A 62 8.51 1.90 5.88
N LEU A 63 7.30 2.46 5.92
CA LEU A 63 6.32 2.22 6.99
C LEU A 63 5.93 0.74 7.07
N LYS A 64 5.73 0.08 5.93
CA LYS A 64 5.45 -1.35 5.82
C LYS A 64 6.52 -2.19 6.53
N VAL A 65 7.81 -1.91 6.27
CA VAL A 65 8.92 -2.64 6.89
C VAL A 65 8.88 -2.53 8.41
N GLU A 66 8.69 -1.32 8.94
CA GLU A 66 8.63 -1.10 10.39
C GLU A 66 7.37 -1.75 11.00
N PHE A 67 6.21 -1.59 10.37
CA PHE A 67 4.95 -2.18 10.80
C PHE A 67 4.99 -3.72 10.82
N GLU A 68 5.49 -4.34 9.76
CA GLU A 68 5.60 -5.80 9.67
C GLU A 68 6.55 -6.36 10.74
N LYS A 69 7.65 -5.65 11.01
CA LYS A 69 8.61 -6.02 12.06
C LYS A 69 8.00 -5.94 13.46
N GLU A 70 7.20 -4.90 13.72
CA GLU A 70 6.60 -4.65 15.04
C GLU A 70 5.41 -5.59 15.32
N THR A 71 4.57 -5.83 14.32
CA THR A 71 3.28 -6.50 14.51
C THR A 71 3.22 -7.94 14.01
N GLY A 72 4.14 -8.34 13.13
CA GLY A 72 4.08 -9.62 12.41
C GLY A 72 2.97 -9.69 11.35
N ILE A 73 2.19 -8.63 11.15
CA ILE A 73 1.14 -8.54 10.12
C ILE A 73 1.78 -8.15 8.79
N LYS A 74 1.54 -8.90 7.72
CA LYS A 74 2.01 -8.57 6.38
C LYS A 74 1.19 -7.45 5.75
N VAL A 75 1.85 -6.60 4.96
CA VAL A 75 1.21 -5.51 4.23
C VAL A 75 1.38 -5.70 2.73
N GLU A 76 0.28 -5.69 2.01
CA GLU A 76 0.26 -5.63 0.55
C GLU A 76 -0.14 -4.21 0.12
N LEU A 77 0.74 -3.52 -0.62
CA LEU A 77 0.50 -2.16 -1.09
C LEU A 77 0.02 -2.16 -2.55
N ILE A 78 -1.17 -1.64 -2.78
CA ILE A 78 -1.72 -1.42 -4.12
C ILE A 78 -1.65 0.06 -4.45
N THR A 79 -0.80 0.41 -5.41
CA THR A 79 -0.46 1.81 -5.71
C THR A 79 -1.13 2.30 -7.00
N SER A 80 -1.88 3.41 -6.93
CA SER A 80 -2.45 4.10 -8.10
C SER A 80 -2.79 5.57 -7.77
N SER A 81 -3.52 6.27 -8.64
CA SER A 81 -4.12 7.57 -8.29
C SER A 81 -5.29 7.38 -7.31
N SER A 82 -5.52 8.39 -6.44
CA SER A 82 -6.60 8.34 -5.45
C SER A 82 -7.97 8.11 -6.10
N GLY A 83 -8.25 8.76 -7.21
CA GLY A 83 -9.53 8.61 -7.92
C GLY A 83 -9.70 7.23 -8.54
N LYS A 84 -8.63 6.63 -9.12
CA LYS A 84 -8.69 5.28 -9.68
C LYS A 84 -8.91 4.23 -8.60
N LEU A 85 -8.21 4.35 -7.46
CA LEU A 85 -8.41 3.47 -6.31
C LEU A 85 -9.83 3.62 -5.75
N SER A 86 -10.33 4.84 -5.62
CA SER A 86 -11.70 5.08 -5.16
C SER A 86 -12.74 4.44 -6.07
N ALA A 87 -12.56 4.50 -7.39
CA ALA A 87 -13.43 3.81 -8.35
C ALA A 87 -13.37 2.29 -8.19
N GLN A 88 -12.17 1.71 -8.06
CA GLN A 88 -12.00 0.27 -7.83
C GLN A 88 -12.68 -0.20 -6.53
N ILE A 89 -12.56 0.60 -5.44
CA ILE A 89 -13.22 0.30 -4.17
C ILE A 89 -14.74 0.30 -4.33
N ALA A 90 -15.29 1.27 -5.05
CA ALA A 90 -16.73 1.33 -5.32
C ALA A 90 -17.22 0.17 -6.20
N GLU A 91 -16.35 -0.40 -7.03
CA GLU A 91 -16.59 -1.61 -7.84
C GLU A 91 -16.35 -2.93 -7.06
N GLY A 92 -15.99 -2.85 -5.77
CA GLY A 92 -15.83 -4.02 -4.90
C GLY A 92 -14.42 -4.59 -4.83
N ALA A 93 -13.38 -3.82 -5.18
CA ALA A 93 -12.00 -4.26 -4.98
C ALA A 93 -11.73 -4.60 -3.51
N PRO A 94 -11.07 -5.73 -3.20
CA PRO A 94 -10.93 -6.27 -1.85
C PRO A 94 -9.78 -5.61 -1.08
N TYR A 95 -9.87 -4.30 -0.90
CA TYR A 95 -8.88 -3.54 -0.11
C TYR A 95 -9.40 -3.33 1.32
N ASP A 96 -8.48 -3.34 2.28
CA ASP A 96 -8.78 -3.23 3.70
C ASP A 96 -8.73 -1.78 4.20
N VAL A 97 -7.74 -1.04 3.74
CA VAL A 97 -7.49 0.36 4.12
C VAL A 97 -7.23 1.19 2.86
N PHE A 98 -7.77 2.39 2.81
CA PHE A 98 -7.48 3.36 1.75
C PHE A 98 -6.72 4.56 2.31
N VAL A 99 -5.59 4.87 1.68
CA VAL A 99 -4.69 6.00 2.02
C VAL A 99 -4.62 6.91 0.80
N SER A 100 -5.43 7.95 0.81
CA SER A 100 -5.62 8.90 -0.29
C SER A 100 -4.67 10.09 -0.20
N ALA A 101 -4.40 10.71 -1.35
CA ALA A 101 -3.69 12.00 -1.42
C ALA A 101 -4.59 13.22 -1.16
N ASP A 102 -5.87 13.03 -0.88
CA ASP A 102 -6.79 14.07 -0.45
C ASP A 102 -7.84 13.54 0.55
N MET A 103 -8.71 14.42 1.02
CA MET A 103 -9.85 14.06 1.86
C MET A 103 -11.12 13.76 1.06
N LYS A 104 -11.21 14.23 -0.20
CA LYS A 104 -12.42 14.10 -1.02
C LYS A 104 -12.78 12.63 -1.25
N TYR A 105 -11.85 11.82 -1.75
CA TYR A 105 -12.14 10.43 -2.08
C TYR A 105 -12.46 9.54 -0.86
N PRO A 106 -11.72 9.62 0.27
CA PRO A 106 -12.12 8.91 1.47
C PRO A 106 -13.50 9.31 2.00
N GLN A 107 -13.83 10.62 1.92
CA GLN A 107 -15.14 11.12 2.35
C GLN A 107 -16.24 10.62 1.42
N ASP A 108 -16.07 10.70 0.10
CA ASP A 108 -17.03 10.19 -0.90
C ASP A 108 -17.32 8.69 -0.69
N LEU A 109 -16.30 7.89 -0.35
CA LEU A 109 -16.46 6.45 -0.05
C LEU A 109 -17.19 6.23 1.27
N TYR A 110 -16.90 7.02 2.29
CA TYR A 110 -17.61 6.95 3.57
C TYR A 110 -19.10 7.30 3.40
N ASP A 111 -19.41 8.40 2.73
CA ASP A 111 -20.78 8.86 2.50
C ASP A 111 -21.62 7.86 1.68
N LYS A 112 -20.96 7.09 0.79
CA LYS A 112 -21.58 6.02 0.00
C LYS A 112 -21.61 4.66 0.68
N GLY A 113 -21.11 4.54 1.92
CA GLY A 113 -21.12 3.30 2.69
C GLY A 113 -20.07 2.25 2.29
N PHE A 114 -19.03 2.63 1.53
CA PHE A 114 -17.90 1.76 1.18
C PHE A 114 -16.77 1.78 2.23
N ALA A 115 -16.82 2.72 3.17
CA ALA A 115 -15.86 2.84 4.26
C ALA A 115 -16.55 2.86 5.62
N THR A 116 -15.79 2.53 6.67
CA THR A 116 -16.28 2.48 8.05
C THR A 116 -15.50 3.45 8.93
N GLY A 117 -16.23 4.26 9.68
CA GLY A 117 -15.63 5.36 10.45
C GLY A 117 -15.29 6.58 9.58
N THR A 118 -15.23 7.74 10.21
CA THR A 118 -14.93 8.99 9.52
C THR A 118 -13.47 9.02 9.05
N PRO A 119 -13.20 9.46 7.81
CA PRO A 119 -11.84 9.66 7.32
C PRO A 119 -11.06 10.65 8.19
N LYS A 120 -9.78 10.38 8.40
CA LYS A 120 -8.91 11.26 9.19
C LYS A 120 -7.72 11.72 8.34
N VAL A 121 -7.31 12.97 8.55
CA VAL A 121 -6.10 13.51 7.92
C VAL A 121 -4.89 12.92 8.64
N TYR A 122 -3.98 12.29 7.89
CA TYR A 122 -2.74 11.73 8.43
C TYR A 122 -1.51 12.61 8.11
N ALA A 123 -1.56 13.40 7.03
CA ALA A 123 -0.47 14.29 6.62
C ALA A 123 -0.97 15.36 5.63
N ILE A 124 -0.13 16.38 5.39
CA ILE A 124 -0.31 17.37 4.33
C ILE A 124 0.87 17.23 3.36
N GLY A 125 0.54 17.01 2.09
CA GLY A 125 1.53 16.88 1.02
C GLY A 125 2.05 18.22 0.52
N GLN A 126 3.23 18.20 -0.08
CA GLN A 126 3.87 19.36 -0.69
C GLN A 126 4.17 19.11 -2.17
N LEU A 127 3.95 20.13 -3.00
CA LEU A 127 4.19 20.10 -4.44
C LEU A 127 5.58 20.66 -4.76
N VAL A 128 6.30 20.02 -5.70
CA VAL A 128 7.56 20.51 -6.23
C VAL A 128 7.54 20.52 -7.75
N LEU A 129 8.34 21.38 -8.35
CA LEU A 129 8.69 21.32 -9.76
C LEU A 129 10.03 20.60 -9.87
N TRP A 130 10.11 19.53 -10.66
CA TRP A 130 11.29 18.67 -10.79
C TRP A 130 11.64 18.36 -12.25
N THR A 131 12.93 18.20 -12.52
CA THR A 131 13.46 17.74 -13.81
C THR A 131 14.60 16.75 -13.60
N SER A 132 14.69 15.74 -14.45
CA SER A 132 15.85 14.85 -14.58
C SER A 132 16.82 15.31 -15.68
N LYS A 133 16.44 16.33 -16.46
CA LYS A 133 17.20 16.78 -17.64
C LYS A 133 18.49 17.48 -17.21
N PRO A 134 19.67 17.00 -17.64
CA PRO A 134 20.94 17.65 -17.31
C PRO A 134 20.96 19.11 -17.76
N GLY A 135 21.49 19.98 -16.89
CA GLY A 135 21.62 21.42 -17.19
C GLY A 135 20.34 22.24 -17.02
N LEU A 136 19.16 21.63 -16.94
CA LEU A 136 17.93 22.34 -16.62
C LEU A 136 17.80 22.48 -15.10
N LYS A 137 17.66 23.72 -14.61
CA LYS A 137 17.50 24.01 -13.18
C LYS A 137 16.14 24.66 -12.96
N PRO A 138 15.23 23.98 -12.25
CA PRO A 138 13.95 24.58 -11.89
C PRO A 138 14.17 25.78 -10.97
N THR A 139 13.37 26.83 -11.15
CA THR A 139 13.39 28.02 -10.31
C THR A 139 11.99 28.29 -9.78
N ALA A 140 11.89 29.06 -8.68
CA ALA A 140 10.61 29.47 -8.12
C ALA A 140 9.83 30.44 -9.06
N ASP A 141 10.53 31.08 -10.00
CA ASP A 141 9.88 31.81 -11.09
C ASP A 141 9.42 30.83 -12.18
N LEU A 142 8.18 30.43 -12.10
CA LEU A 142 7.55 29.47 -13.02
C LEU A 142 7.44 30.00 -14.46
N LYS A 143 7.70 31.29 -14.73
CA LYS A 143 7.72 31.85 -16.10
C LYS A 143 8.76 31.16 -16.99
N GLN A 144 9.79 30.53 -16.40
CA GLN A 144 10.73 29.68 -17.14
C GLN A 144 10.03 28.59 -17.97
N LEU A 145 8.85 28.12 -17.54
CA LEU A 145 8.07 27.10 -18.25
C LEU A 145 7.61 27.56 -19.64
N LEU A 146 7.50 28.88 -19.86
CA LEU A 146 7.17 29.47 -21.17
C LEU A 146 8.33 29.36 -22.17
N SER A 147 9.54 29.14 -21.70
CA SER A 147 10.72 29.04 -22.59
C SER A 147 10.52 28.01 -23.68
N ALA A 148 11.05 28.28 -24.89
CA ALA A 148 11.03 27.36 -26.01
C ALA A 148 11.91 26.10 -25.76
N ALA A 149 12.85 26.18 -24.82
CA ALA A 149 13.66 25.02 -24.39
C ALA A 149 12.86 23.97 -23.62
N ILE A 150 11.71 24.34 -23.05
CA ILE A 150 10.77 23.43 -22.35
C ILE A 150 9.62 23.15 -23.30
N LYS A 151 9.56 21.94 -23.83
CA LYS A 151 8.56 21.51 -24.80
C LYS A 151 7.40 20.78 -24.14
N LYS A 152 7.67 19.97 -23.13
CA LYS A 152 6.67 19.15 -22.42
C LYS A 152 6.83 19.28 -20.92
N ILE A 153 5.69 19.50 -20.25
CA ILE A 153 5.57 19.67 -18.81
C ILE A 153 4.67 18.54 -18.29
N ALA A 154 5.19 17.64 -17.47
CA ALA A 154 4.40 16.57 -16.90
C ALA A 154 3.56 17.06 -15.71
N VAL A 155 2.30 16.69 -15.71
CA VAL A 155 1.32 16.97 -14.65
C VAL A 155 0.48 15.72 -14.42
N ALA A 156 0.14 15.39 -13.19
CA ALA A 156 -0.82 14.32 -12.95
C ALA A 156 -2.22 14.74 -13.40
N ASN A 157 -3.05 13.80 -13.84
CA ASN A 157 -4.40 14.10 -14.31
C ASN A 157 -5.26 14.68 -13.17
N PRO A 158 -5.70 15.94 -13.22
CA PRO A 158 -6.45 16.56 -12.15
C PRO A 158 -7.83 15.91 -11.90
N LYS A 159 -8.34 15.13 -12.86
CA LYS A 159 -9.62 14.41 -12.69
C LYS A 159 -9.50 13.26 -11.69
N THR A 160 -8.31 12.70 -11.50
CA THR A 160 -8.08 11.48 -10.69
C THR A 160 -6.99 11.62 -9.64
N ALA A 161 -6.11 12.63 -9.76
CA ALA A 161 -4.93 12.79 -8.91
C ALA A 161 -4.91 14.15 -8.22
N PRO A 162 -4.96 14.21 -6.88
CA PRO A 162 -4.97 15.47 -6.11
C PRO A 162 -3.77 16.38 -6.38
N TYR A 163 -2.58 15.79 -6.61
CA TYR A 163 -1.40 16.57 -7.00
C TYR A 163 -1.53 17.21 -8.39
N GLY A 164 -2.35 16.64 -9.26
CA GLY A 164 -2.69 17.24 -10.55
C GLY A 164 -3.57 18.47 -10.37
N VAL A 165 -4.52 18.42 -9.44
CA VAL A 165 -5.32 19.59 -9.05
C VAL A 165 -4.41 20.71 -8.53
N ALA A 166 -3.51 20.39 -7.59
CA ALA A 166 -2.57 21.35 -7.02
C ALA A 166 -1.64 21.98 -8.08
N ALA A 167 -1.18 21.20 -9.07
CA ALA A 167 -0.37 21.69 -10.17
C ALA A 167 -1.17 22.64 -11.08
N GLU A 168 -2.41 22.30 -11.40
CA GLU A 168 -3.29 23.15 -12.21
C GLU A 168 -3.63 24.46 -11.48
N GLU A 169 -3.95 24.39 -10.17
CA GLU A 169 -4.16 25.57 -9.32
C GLU A 169 -2.92 26.47 -9.30
N THR A 170 -1.72 25.88 -9.15
CA THR A 170 -0.45 26.61 -9.21
C THR A 170 -0.29 27.34 -10.54
N LEU A 171 -0.50 26.68 -11.67
CA LEU A 171 -0.40 27.32 -12.98
C LEU A 171 -1.41 28.44 -13.17
N LYS A 172 -2.62 28.27 -12.65
CA LYS A 172 -3.67 29.33 -12.66
C LYS A 172 -3.32 30.49 -11.75
N TYR A 173 -2.81 30.23 -10.55
CA TYR A 173 -2.37 31.25 -9.60
C TYR A 173 -1.32 32.19 -10.23
N TYR A 174 -0.34 31.61 -10.92
CA TYR A 174 0.68 32.39 -11.64
C TYR A 174 0.25 32.88 -13.03
N LYS A 175 -1.03 32.67 -13.43
CA LYS A 175 -1.59 33.07 -14.75
C LYS A 175 -0.80 32.45 -15.93
N LEU A 176 -0.31 31.24 -15.76
CA LEU A 176 0.50 30.54 -16.77
C LEU A 176 -0.28 29.43 -17.50
N TYR A 177 -1.41 29.00 -16.95
CA TYR A 177 -2.14 27.81 -17.44
C TYR A 177 -2.48 27.90 -18.93
N ASP A 178 -3.08 29.01 -19.38
CA ASP A 178 -3.52 29.17 -20.78
C ASP A 178 -2.34 29.17 -21.75
N GLY A 179 -1.21 29.77 -21.37
CA GLY A 179 0.01 29.80 -22.20
C GLY A 179 0.79 28.49 -22.21
N LEU A 180 0.49 27.57 -21.30
CA LEU A 180 1.21 26.32 -21.15
C LEU A 180 0.38 25.08 -21.51
N LYS A 181 -0.94 25.19 -21.69
CA LYS A 181 -1.84 24.04 -21.88
C LYS A 181 -1.40 23.09 -22.99
N ASP A 182 -0.83 23.60 -24.08
CA ASP A 182 -0.37 22.79 -25.21
C ASP A 182 0.97 22.07 -24.93
N LYS A 183 1.68 22.46 -23.87
CA LYS A 183 2.89 21.76 -23.38
C LYS A 183 2.58 20.73 -22.31
N LEU A 184 1.38 20.72 -21.72
CA LEU A 184 1.04 19.82 -20.63
C LEU A 184 0.86 18.39 -21.13
N VAL A 185 1.51 17.44 -20.47
CA VAL A 185 1.32 15.99 -20.66
C VAL A 185 0.84 15.39 -19.35
N TYR A 186 -0.26 14.66 -19.43
CA TYR A 186 -0.96 14.18 -18.25
C TYR A 186 -0.64 12.72 -17.96
N GLY A 187 -0.07 12.45 -16.76
CA GLY A 187 0.04 11.11 -16.20
C GLY A 187 -1.23 10.72 -15.46
N GLU A 188 -1.64 9.48 -15.52
CA GLU A 188 -2.82 8.99 -14.76
C GLU A 188 -2.66 9.09 -13.24
N SER A 189 -1.41 9.09 -12.77
CA SER A 189 -1.04 9.25 -11.37
C SER A 189 0.22 10.12 -11.24
N ILE A 190 0.51 10.58 -10.03
CA ILE A 190 1.76 11.30 -9.76
C ILE A 190 3.01 10.40 -9.94
N GLY A 191 2.86 9.08 -9.79
CA GLY A 191 3.92 8.11 -10.10
C GLY A 191 4.23 8.05 -11.60
N GLN A 192 3.21 8.00 -12.47
CA GLN A 192 3.41 8.05 -13.92
C GLN A 192 3.95 9.41 -14.36
N THR A 193 3.54 10.49 -13.72
CA THR A 193 4.09 11.83 -13.95
C THR A 193 5.60 11.86 -13.69
N GLN A 194 6.06 11.25 -12.58
CA GLN A 194 7.48 11.07 -12.29
C GLN A 194 8.18 10.30 -13.40
N GLN A 195 7.61 9.18 -13.86
CA GLN A 195 8.19 8.36 -14.93
C GLN A 195 8.35 9.14 -16.24
N PHE A 196 7.40 10.00 -16.61
CA PHE A 196 7.54 10.85 -17.80
C PHE A 196 8.75 11.77 -17.72
N ILE A 197 9.07 12.27 -16.54
CA ILE A 197 10.23 13.13 -16.35
C ILE A 197 11.53 12.30 -16.30
N GLU A 198 11.51 11.16 -15.59
CA GLU A 198 12.67 10.25 -15.50
C GLU A 198 13.13 9.75 -16.88
N THR A 199 12.19 9.36 -17.72
CA THR A 199 12.44 8.87 -19.07
C THR A 199 12.65 9.99 -20.09
N GLN A 200 12.61 11.27 -19.65
CA GLN A 200 12.68 12.44 -20.52
C GLN A 200 11.58 12.52 -21.60
N ALA A 201 10.46 11.80 -21.39
CA ALA A 201 9.23 11.99 -22.17
C ALA A 201 8.60 13.37 -21.89
N ALA A 202 8.92 13.98 -20.75
CA ALA A 202 8.70 15.38 -20.43
C ALA A 202 10.01 16.02 -19.92
N ASP A 203 10.22 17.30 -20.21
CA ASP A 203 11.42 18.03 -19.83
C ASP A 203 11.46 18.35 -18.33
N ILE A 204 10.29 18.60 -17.75
CA ILE A 204 10.08 19.05 -16.37
C ILE A 204 8.64 18.71 -15.97
N GLY A 205 8.32 18.68 -14.68
CA GLY A 205 6.93 18.52 -14.26
C GLY A 205 6.71 18.71 -12.77
N PHE A 206 5.46 18.69 -12.39
CA PHE A 206 5.03 18.83 -11.01
C PHE A 206 4.87 17.44 -10.40
N ILE A 207 5.60 17.19 -9.30
CA ILE A 207 5.53 15.94 -8.55
C ILE A 207 5.43 16.20 -7.04
N ALA A 208 5.25 15.14 -6.25
CA ALA A 208 5.21 15.25 -4.80
C ALA A 208 6.63 15.42 -4.23
N LYS A 209 6.78 16.24 -3.19
CA LYS A 209 8.06 16.39 -2.46
C LYS A 209 8.55 15.07 -1.91
N SER A 210 7.65 14.19 -1.50
CA SER A 210 7.96 12.84 -1.01
C SER A 210 8.71 11.98 -2.03
N GLN A 211 8.46 12.17 -3.32
CA GLN A 211 9.14 11.45 -4.38
C GLN A 211 10.61 11.91 -4.51
N VAL A 212 10.86 13.23 -4.56
CA VAL A 212 12.25 13.74 -4.70
C VAL A 212 13.11 13.54 -3.46
N LEU A 213 12.51 13.30 -2.29
CA LEU A 213 13.19 13.00 -1.03
C LEU A 213 13.44 11.50 -0.84
N ALA A 214 12.90 10.63 -1.68
CA ALA A 214 13.19 9.22 -1.65
C ALA A 214 14.69 8.94 -1.90
N ALA A 215 15.24 7.94 -1.23
CA ALA A 215 16.66 7.61 -1.34
C ALA A 215 17.07 7.28 -2.78
N GLU A 216 16.17 6.61 -3.51
CA GLU A 216 16.31 6.22 -4.91
C GLU A 216 16.39 7.42 -5.86
N MET A 217 15.85 8.57 -5.44
CA MET A 217 15.81 9.81 -6.21
C MET A 217 17.00 10.74 -5.93
N LYS A 218 17.82 10.40 -4.94
CA LYS A 218 18.98 11.22 -4.56
C LYS A 218 19.94 11.39 -5.74
N GLY A 219 20.20 12.66 -6.11
CA GLY A 219 21.07 13.00 -7.23
C GLY A 219 20.44 12.84 -8.62
N ARG A 220 19.17 12.46 -8.71
CA ARG A 220 18.46 12.33 -10.00
C ARG A 220 17.77 13.64 -10.38
N GLY A 221 18.58 14.62 -10.87
CA GLY A 221 18.05 15.89 -11.34
C GLY A 221 17.98 16.99 -10.28
N ALA A 222 17.16 18.00 -10.54
CA ALA A 222 17.00 19.19 -9.71
C ALA A 222 15.52 19.50 -9.47
N TRP A 223 15.20 20.09 -8.33
CA TRP A 223 13.85 20.47 -7.99
C TRP A 223 13.78 21.75 -7.17
N VAL A 224 12.60 22.36 -7.14
CA VAL A 224 12.28 23.52 -6.32
C VAL A 224 10.88 23.35 -5.72
N GLU A 225 10.70 23.80 -4.49
CA GLU A 225 9.39 23.81 -3.85
C GLU A 225 8.43 24.81 -4.49
N ILE A 226 7.17 24.44 -4.61
CA ILE A 226 6.11 25.35 -4.98
C ILE A 226 5.56 26.00 -3.71
N PRO A 227 5.49 27.33 -3.64
CA PRO A 227 4.94 28.01 -2.46
C PRO A 227 3.53 27.53 -2.12
N GLY A 228 3.29 27.21 -0.85
CA GLY A 228 2.04 26.62 -0.38
C GLY A 228 0.79 27.50 -0.53
N ASN A 229 0.96 28.80 -0.82
CA ASN A 229 -0.14 29.73 -1.14
C ASN A 229 -0.56 29.69 -2.62
N ALA A 230 0.16 28.93 -3.46
CA ALA A 230 -0.14 28.81 -4.89
C ALA A 230 -1.17 27.69 -5.19
N TYR A 231 -1.52 26.87 -4.21
CA TYR A 231 -2.48 25.77 -4.35
C TYR A 231 -3.17 25.49 -3.01
N THR A 232 -4.33 24.86 -3.09
CA THR A 232 -5.05 24.38 -1.90
C THR A 232 -4.22 23.34 -1.14
N PRO A 233 -4.09 23.42 0.19
CA PRO A 233 -3.32 22.45 0.98
C PRO A 233 -3.74 21.02 0.68
N ILE A 234 -2.79 20.17 0.32
CA ILE A 234 -3.01 18.75 -0.06
C ILE A 234 -3.20 17.93 1.22
N ARG A 235 -4.35 18.03 1.88
CA ARG A 235 -4.70 17.32 3.11
C ARG A 235 -5.03 15.87 2.76
N GLN A 236 -4.18 14.94 3.17
CA GLN A 236 -4.27 13.54 2.79
C GLN A 236 -5.02 12.73 3.84
N GLY A 237 -5.99 11.94 3.40
CA GLY A 237 -6.91 11.21 4.25
C GLY A 237 -6.75 9.69 4.19
N ALA A 238 -6.98 9.03 5.33
CA ALA A 238 -7.07 7.58 5.41
C ALA A 238 -8.40 7.13 6.00
N VAL A 239 -8.86 5.93 5.58
CA VAL A 239 -10.09 5.32 6.07
C VAL A 239 -10.00 3.79 6.02
N ILE A 240 -10.65 3.11 6.96
CA ILE A 240 -10.86 1.66 6.90
C ILE A 240 -12.03 1.40 5.96
N LEU A 241 -11.84 0.49 5.01
CA LEU A 241 -12.86 0.10 4.05
C LEU A 241 -13.79 -0.96 4.64
N LYS A 242 -15.00 -1.05 4.10
CA LYS A 242 -15.98 -2.05 4.53
C LYS A 242 -15.44 -3.47 4.42
N HIS A 243 -14.74 -3.80 3.31
CA HIS A 243 -14.07 -5.08 3.15
C HIS A 243 -13.12 -5.39 4.32
N GLY A 244 -12.22 -4.48 4.67
CA GLY A 244 -11.26 -4.68 5.76
C GLY A 244 -11.94 -4.85 7.12
N LYS A 245 -13.08 -4.17 7.37
CA LYS A 245 -13.86 -4.36 8.58
C LYS A 245 -14.51 -5.75 8.63
N ASP A 246 -15.10 -6.20 7.53
CA ASP A 246 -15.93 -7.40 7.49
C ASP A 246 -15.07 -8.69 7.45
N THR A 247 -13.88 -8.64 6.81
CA THR A 247 -13.04 -9.81 6.56
C THR A 247 -11.74 -9.84 7.38
N ASN A 248 -11.18 -8.68 7.73
CA ASN A 248 -9.85 -8.57 8.34
C ASN A 248 -9.76 -7.48 9.41
N ASN A 249 -10.81 -7.32 10.19
CA ASN A 249 -11.02 -6.22 11.12
C ASN A 249 -9.81 -5.89 12.02
N ALA A 250 -9.16 -6.92 12.61
CA ALA A 250 -8.04 -6.71 13.53
C ALA A 250 -6.80 -6.14 12.80
N ALA A 251 -6.42 -6.71 11.64
CA ALA A 251 -5.24 -6.28 10.89
C ALA A 251 -5.46 -4.90 10.26
N ALA A 252 -6.64 -4.66 9.65
CA ALA A 252 -7.01 -3.36 9.09
C ALA A 252 -7.01 -2.27 10.16
N GLY A 253 -7.61 -2.53 11.33
CA GLY A 253 -7.63 -1.60 12.45
C GLY A 253 -6.23 -1.30 13.01
N THR A 254 -5.38 -2.32 13.14
CA THR A 254 -3.99 -2.17 13.62
C THR A 254 -3.18 -1.32 12.66
N PHE A 255 -3.25 -1.60 11.33
CA PHE A 255 -2.55 -0.82 10.33
C PHE A 255 -3.05 0.63 10.27
N TYR A 256 -4.38 0.82 10.29
CA TYR A 256 -4.96 2.16 10.30
C TYR A 256 -4.50 2.97 11.51
N ALA A 257 -4.50 2.39 12.71
CA ALA A 257 -3.99 3.06 13.91
C ALA A 257 -2.50 3.41 13.79
N TYR A 258 -1.71 2.50 13.20
CA TYR A 258 -0.28 2.70 13.00
C TYR A 258 0.06 3.90 12.10
N ILE A 259 -0.76 4.20 11.08
CA ILE A 259 -0.59 5.39 10.23
C ILE A 259 -0.53 6.69 11.07
N PHE A 260 -1.21 6.71 12.23
CA PHE A 260 -1.24 7.89 13.13
C PHE A 260 -0.26 7.79 14.30
N SER A 261 0.58 6.77 14.38
CA SER A 261 1.59 6.61 15.41
C SER A 261 2.76 7.57 15.24
N ASP A 262 3.51 7.83 16.31
CA ASP A 262 4.72 8.65 16.28
C ASP A 262 5.76 8.09 15.30
N ALA A 263 5.89 6.77 15.19
CA ALA A 263 6.79 6.11 14.25
C ALA A 263 6.42 6.46 12.80
N ALA A 264 5.14 6.34 12.43
CA ALA A 264 4.64 6.72 11.10
C ALA A 264 4.83 8.22 10.84
N GLN A 265 4.54 9.07 11.83
CA GLN A 265 4.72 10.52 11.74
C GLN A 265 6.18 10.91 11.45
N GLN A 266 7.15 10.24 12.09
CA GLN A 266 8.58 10.46 11.81
C GLN A 266 8.96 10.05 10.38
N ILE A 267 8.41 8.94 9.88
CA ILE A 267 8.60 8.53 8.49
C ILE A 267 8.03 9.60 7.55
N PHE A 268 6.81 10.06 7.77
CA PHE A 268 6.20 11.08 6.92
C PHE A 268 6.98 12.39 6.91
N LYS A 269 7.47 12.86 8.08
CA LYS A 269 8.37 14.03 8.16
C LYS A 269 9.63 13.87 7.32
N LYS A 270 10.27 12.69 7.38
CA LYS A 270 11.47 12.38 6.59
C LYS A 270 11.22 12.50 5.08
N PHE A 271 10.02 12.16 4.62
CA PHE A 271 9.59 12.31 3.23
C PHE A 271 8.97 13.68 2.92
N GLY A 272 9.13 14.67 3.81
CA GLY A 272 8.72 16.05 3.56
C GLY A 272 7.22 16.31 3.67
N TYR A 273 6.46 15.41 4.30
CA TYR A 273 5.07 15.70 4.67
C TYR A 273 5.02 16.61 5.89
N ILE A 274 4.03 17.49 5.92
CA ILE A 274 3.69 18.22 7.13
C ILE A 274 2.71 17.33 7.92
N VAL A 275 3.07 17.06 9.16
CA VAL A 275 2.27 16.28 10.11
C VAL A 275 2.05 17.10 11.38
N ASN A 276 0.99 16.81 12.11
CA ASN A 276 0.62 17.53 13.35
C ASN A 276 1.56 17.21 14.51
#